data_7aa344e2b2cd355b24f20a7415911159
#
_entry.id   7aa344e2b2cd355b24f20a7415911159
#
_cell.length_a   1.000
_cell.length_b   1.000
_cell.length_c   1.000
_cell.angle_alpha   90.00
_cell.angle_beta   90.00
_cell.angle_gamma   90.00
#
_symmetry.space_group_name_H-M   'P 1'
#
loop_
_entity.id
_entity.type
_entity.pdbx_description
1 polymer ?
#
loop_
_entity_poly.entity_id
_entity_poly.type
_entity_poly.pdbx_seq_one_letter_code
_entity_poly.pdbx_strand_id
1 'polypeptide(L)'
;LPHLQIISPELFEAAQHIRTSRANSAEQERHIPLNTRGNSLLAGNVYCGHCGSRLTLTTNGKAYPCKYDPNRVVKRVRYICYGKTRKQTDCDGQTGYTAHILDGIIDKLVRQIFERMKAIPKSDMVNIRYREKMEERKSLLHSVRAEYSKAAADLETLKGEVIKTIRGESTFSKELIAEAEAKCQELQENMETAQAAYDEGKTVLASLNAQYDDIISWAEMYDTASMEAKKMIVNCLIKRVDVYRDYKLHIDFNIDFEQFCGGLDIVT
;
A
#
# COMPACT_ATOMS: atom_id res chain seq x y z
N LEU A 1 -23.96 33.62 21.07
CA LEU A 1 -24.45 35.00 21.04
C LEU A 1 -24.29 35.57 19.64
N PRO A 2 -25.38 35.79 18.87
CA PRO A 2 -25.29 36.14 17.45
C PRO A 2 -24.52 37.43 17.18
N HIS A 3 -24.49 38.38 18.14
CA HIS A 3 -23.80 39.65 18.01
C HIS A 3 -22.27 39.57 18.15
N LEU A 4 -21.75 38.41 18.52
CA LEU A 4 -20.29 38.16 18.63
C LEU A 4 -19.75 37.37 17.44
N GLN A 5 -20.60 37.06 16.48
CA GLN A 5 -20.21 36.31 15.29
C GLN A 5 -19.46 37.23 14.33
N ILE A 6 -18.15 36.96 14.10
CA ILE A 6 -17.29 37.75 13.22
C ILE A 6 -17.32 37.23 11.78
N ILE A 7 -17.54 35.92 11.61
CA ILE A 7 -17.63 35.24 10.30
C ILE A 7 -18.88 34.38 10.22
N SER A 8 -19.37 34.11 9.01
CA SER A 8 -20.54 33.23 8.85
C SER A 8 -20.22 31.79 9.26
N PRO A 9 -21.23 31.03 9.78
CA PRO A 9 -21.05 29.63 10.14
C PRO A 9 -20.52 28.78 8.98
N GLU A 10 -21.01 29.03 7.75
CA GLU A 10 -20.58 28.28 6.56
C GLU A 10 -19.09 28.51 6.28
N LEU A 11 -18.61 29.75 6.40
CA LEU A 11 -17.20 30.07 6.21
C LEU A 11 -16.33 29.44 7.29
N PHE A 12 -16.82 29.43 8.54
CA PHE A 12 -16.13 28.76 9.65
C PHE A 12 -16.03 27.25 9.43
N GLU A 13 -17.14 26.62 9.05
CA GLU A 13 -17.18 25.17 8.76
C GLU A 13 -16.31 24.80 7.57
N ALA A 14 -16.33 25.58 6.49
CA ALA A 14 -15.43 25.39 5.36
C ALA A 14 -13.95 25.48 5.77
N ALA A 15 -13.60 26.48 6.61
CA ALA A 15 -12.24 26.62 7.12
C ALA A 15 -11.85 25.45 8.04
N GLN A 16 -12.76 24.98 8.89
CA GLN A 16 -12.55 23.80 9.74
C GLN A 16 -12.41 22.53 8.90
N HIS A 17 -13.22 22.35 7.87
CA HIS A 17 -13.10 21.22 6.95
C HIS A 17 -11.75 21.20 6.23
N ILE A 18 -11.29 22.34 5.72
CA ILE A 18 -9.95 22.48 5.12
C ILE A 18 -8.86 22.16 6.15
N ARG A 19 -8.98 22.66 7.38
CA ARG A 19 -8.02 22.40 8.45
C ARG A 19 -7.97 20.91 8.82
N THR A 20 -9.13 20.29 8.98
CA THR A 20 -9.25 18.88 9.34
C THR A 20 -8.76 17.98 8.20
N SER A 21 -9.12 18.29 6.94
CA SER A 21 -8.62 17.53 5.78
C SER A 21 -7.10 17.63 5.63
N ARG A 22 -6.53 18.80 5.94
CA ARG A 22 -5.05 18.98 5.96
C ARG A 22 -4.39 18.27 7.16
N ALA A 23 -5.04 18.19 8.31
CA ALA A 23 -4.53 17.50 9.48
C ALA A 23 -4.64 15.96 9.32
N ASN A 24 -5.79 15.46 8.87
CA ASN A 24 -6.03 14.02 8.67
C ASN A 24 -5.23 13.46 7.50
N SER A 25 -5.00 14.25 6.44
CA SER A 25 -4.13 13.85 5.34
C SER A 25 -2.64 13.84 5.74
N ALA A 26 -2.29 14.25 6.96
CA ALA A 26 -0.93 14.08 7.49
C ALA A 26 -0.67 12.67 8.00
N GLU A 27 -1.69 11.88 8.29
CA GLU A 27 -1.58 10.50 8.79
C GLU A 27 -2.02 9.43 7.79
N GLN A 28 -2.80 9.81 6.77
CA GLN A 28 -3.32 8.87 5.79
C GLN A 28 -2.78 9.17 4.39
N GLU A 29 -2.03 8.24 3.83
CA GLU A 29 -1.80 7.99 2.40
C GLU A 29 -1.31 9.18 1.54
N ARG A 30 -0.36 9.96 2.02
CA ARG A 30 0.29 10.91 1.13
C ARG A 30 1.48 10.28 0.42
N HIS A 31 1.26 9.86 -0.80
CA HIS A 31 2.33 9.59 -1.76
C HIS A 31 3.04 10.87 -2.26
N ILE A 32 2.62 12.05 -1.75
CA ILE A 32 3.20 13.33 -2.11
C ILE A 32 3.98 13.88 -0.91
N PRO A 33 5.27 14.19 -1.05
CA PRO A 33 6.06 14.74 0.03
C PRO A 33 5.50 16.09 0.50
N LEU A 34 5.48 16.31 1.82
CA LEU A 34 4.99 17.55 2.45
C LEU A 34 5.77 18.79 1.98
N ASN A 35 7.02 18.60 1.58
CA ASN A 35 7.88 19.66 1.05
C ASN A 35 8.73 19.12 -0.09
N THR A 36 8.38 19.50 -1.31
CA THR A 36 9.14 19.17 -2.52
C THR A 36 10.40 20.02 -2.67
N ARG A 37 10.45 21.20 -2.05
CA ARG A 37 11.60 22.12 -2.11
C ARG A 37 12.76 21.65 -1.24
N GLY A 38 13.98 22.03 -1.62
CA GLY A 38 15.20 21.71 -0.88
C GLY A 38 15.87 20.40 -1.32
N ASN A 39 17.10 20.18 -0.84
CA ASN A 39 17.99 19.11 -1.32
C ASN A 39 18.01 17.85 -0.45
N SER A 40 17.06 17.69 0.46
CA SER A 40 16.96 16.49 1.31
C SER A 40 15.95 15.52 0.74
N LEU A 41 16.29 14.23 0.70
CA LEU A 41 15.49 13.17 0.08
C LEU A 41 14.25 12.86 0.90
N LEU A 42 14.39 12.78 2.23
CA LEU A 42 13.30 12.51 3.15
C LEU A 42 12.59 13.80 3.55
N ALA A 43 11.33 13.95 3.18
CA ALA A 43 10.56 15.13 3.47
C ALA A 43 9.17 14.77 3.99
N GLY A 44 9.04 14.67 5.33
CA GLY A 44 7.76 14.49 5.99
C GLY A 44 7.45 13.05 6.43
N ASN A 45 8.18 12.05 5.97
CA ASN A 45 8.00 10.64 6.32
C ASN A 45 9.09 10.08 7.24
N VAL A 46 9.87 10.94 7.90
CA VAL A 46 10.95 10.54 8.81
C VAL A 46 10.62 10.90 10.25
N TYR A 47 10.83 9.94 11.16
CA TYR A 47 10.43 10.01 12.56
C TYR A 47 11.56 9.57 13.49
N CYS A 48 11.47 9.98 14.75
CA CYS A 48 12.37 9.52 15.79
C CYS A 48 11.91 8.16 16.32
N GLY A 49 12.70 7.11 16.16
CA GLY A 49 12.38 5.76 16.64
C GLY A 49 12.28 5.64 18.16
N HIS A 50 12.77 6.64 18.93
CA HIS A 50 12.69 6.66 20.40
C HIS A 50 11.39 7.24 20.95
N CYS A 51 10.85 8.30 20.31
CA CYS A 51 9.66 8.98 20.84
C CYS A 51 8.52 9.15 19.81
N GLY A 52 8.69 8.64 18.59
CA GLY A 52 7.69 8.73 17.53
C GLY A 52 7.49 10.13 16.93
N SER A 53 8.14 11.17 17.47
CA SER A 53 7.99 12.53 16.95
C SER A 53 8.65 12.69 15.60
N ARG A 54 8.10 13.55 14.74
CA ARG A 54 8.73 13.86 13.45
C ARG A 54 10.15 14.38 13.60
N LEU A 55 11.01 13.98 12.68
CA LEU A 55 12.29 14.61 12.48
C LEU A 55 12.12 15.77 11.49
N THR A 56 12.55 16.96 11.89
CA THR A 56 12.47 18.17 11.08
C THR A 56 13.85 18.59 10.61
N LEU A 57 13.92 19.08 9.37
CA LEU A 57 15.17 19.61 8.83
C LEU A 57 15.47 20.97 9.45
N THR A 58 16.71 21.12 9.88
CA THR A 58 17.24 22.41 10.35
C THR A 58 18.62 22.63 9.82
N THR A 59 18.95 23.90 9.58
CA THR A 59 20.30 24.32 9.32
C THR A 59 20.89 24.88 10.60
N ASN A 60 22.06 24.40 11.04
CA ASN A 60 22.81 25.11 12.04
C ASN A 60 23.13 26.52 11.48
N GLY A 61 22.71 27.56 12.20
CA GLY A 61 22.88 28.95 11.76
C GLY A 61 24.33 29.39 11.56
N LYS A 62 25.30 28.61 12.00
CA LYS A 62 26.72 28.82 11.76
C LYS A 62 27.16 28.12 10.49
N ALA A 63 27.72 28.90 9.59
CA ALA A 63 28.42 28.41 8.44
C ALA A 63 29.86 28.05 8.84
N TYR A 64 30.39 26.95 8.33
CA TYR A 64 31.74 26.50 8.58
C TYR A 64 32.54 26.49 7.29
N PRO A 65 33.85 26.88 7.31
CA PRO A 65 34.67 26.71 6.14
C PRO A 65 34.74 25.24 5.73
N CYS A 66 34.70 24.98 4.45
CA CYS A 66 34.83 23.63 3.93
C CYS A 66 36.25 23.10 4.19
N LYS A 67 36.38 21.88 4.68
CA LYS A 67 37.69 21.26 4.95
C LYS A 67 38.58 21.17 3.69
N TYR A 68 37.95 21.10 2.51
CA TYR A 68 38.64 20.89 1.23
C TYR A 68 38.71 22.15 0.37
N ASP A 69 37.98 23.22 0.72
CA ASP A 69 38.01 24.52 0.04
C ASP A 69 37.75 25.62 1.07
N PRO A 70 38.80 26.38 1.46
CA PRO A 70 38.69 27.44 2.46
C PRO A 70 37.74 28.60 2.05
N ASN A 71 37.50 28.78 0.74
CA ASN A 71 36.64 29.80 0.22
C ASN A 71 35.16 29.38 0.20
N ARG A 72 34.89 28.11 0.44
CA ARG A 72 33.54 27.56 0.45
C ARG A 72 33.02 27.42 1.87
N VAL A 73 31.88 28.03 2.13
CA VAL A 73 31.19 27.94 3.41
C VAL A 73 30.07 26.93 3.32
N VAL A 74 30.07 25.95 4.22
CA VAL A 74 29.09 24.85 4.26
C VAL A 74 28.20 25.00 5.48
N LYS A 75 26.89 25.00 5.28
CA LYS A 75 25.89 24.87 6.36
C LYS A 75 25.58 23.40 6.59
N ARG A 76 25.67 22.95 7.82
CA ARG A 76 25.28 21.58 8.18
C ARG A 76 23.76 21.50 8.25
N VAL A 77 23.17 20.71 7.37
CA VAL A 77 21.74 20.36 7.39
C VAL A 77 21.57 19.10 8.24
N ARG A 78 20.64 19.12 9.17
CA ARG A 78 20.37 18.00 10.09
C ARG A 78 18.86 17.74 10.20
N TYR A 79 18.52 16.49 10.37
CA TYR A 79 17.23 16.07 10.90
C TYR A 79 17.29 16.10 12.42
N ILE A 80 16.42 16.84 13.06
CA ILE A 80 16.32 16.94 14.52
C ILE A 80 14.97 16.47 15.01
N CYS A 81 14.93 15.82 16.18
CA CYS A 81 13.69 15.39 16.79
C CYS A 81 12.90 16.61 17.26
N TYR A 82 11.69 16.79 16.69
CA TYR A 82 10.81 17.92 17.04
C TYR A 82 10.38 17.86 18.50
N GLY A 83 9.97 16.67 19.00
CA GLY A 83 9.54 16.47 20.38
C GLY A 83 10.63 16.85 21.39
N LYS A 84 11.87 16.38 21.17
CA LYS A 84 13.02 16.72 22.01
C LYS A 84 13.37 18.22 21.96
N THR A 85 13.39 18.79 20.76
CA THR A 85 13.77 20.20 20.57
C THR A 85 12.76 21.16 21.18
N ARG A 86 11.46 20.80 21.11
CA ARG A 86 10.37 21.59 21.71
C ARG A 86 10.05 21.19 23.15
N LYS A 87 10.78 20.25 23.75
CA LYS A 87 10.54 19.72 25.09
C LYS A 87 9.11 19.19 25.28
N GLN A 88 8.53 18.63 24.23
CA GLN A 88 7.19 18.04 24.26
C GLN A 88 7.22 16.58 24.69
N THR A 89 8.34 15.91 24.46
CA THR A 89 8.56 14.50 24.82
C THR A 89 9.89 14.36 25.54
N ASP A 90 9.95 13.48 26.52
CA ASP A 90 11.21 13.06 27.14
C ASP A 90 11.87 12.01 26.23
N CYS A 91 12.63 12.51 25.27
CA CYS A 91 13.27 11.69 24.25
C CYS A 91 14.73 11.46 24.58
N ASP A 92 15.12 10.20 24.78
CA ASP A 92 16.50 9.76 25.00
C ASP A 92 17.30 9.58 23.70
N GLY A 93 16.65 9.78 22.54
CA GLY A 93 17.28 9.64 21.22
C GLY A 93 18.40 10.66 20.96
N GLN A 94 19.10 10.47 19.85
CA GLN A 94 20.16 11.36 19.38
C GLN A 94 19.60 12.76 19.07
N THR A 95 20.38 13.80 19.36
CA THR A 95 19.94 15.19 19.19
C THR A 95 19.69 15.57 17.73
N GLY A 96 20.39 14.95 16.79
CA GLY A 96 20.19 15.18 15.36
C GLY A 96 21.03 14.28 14.48
N TYR A 97 20.53 14.03 13.30
CA TYR A 97 21.14 13.18 12.28
C TYR A 97 21.56 14.05 11.09
N THR A 98 22.75 13.83 10.57
CA THR A 98 23.26 14.58 9.42
C THR A 98 22.47 14.20 8.17
N ALA A 99 21.84 15.18 7.50
CA ALA A 99 20.89 14.91 6.43
C ALA A 99 21.50 14.13 5.26
N HIS A 100 22.68 14.53 4.79
CA HIS A 100 23.32 13.84 3.65
C HIS A 100 23.72 12.39 3.95
N ILE A 101 23.96 12.02 5.23
CA ILE A 101 24.26 10.65 5.62
C ILE A 101 22.97 9.83 5.57
N LEU A 102 21.91 10.33 6.20
CA LEU A 102 20.61 9.64 6.24
C LEU A 102 20.01 9.49 4.85
N ASP A 103 20.00 10.59 4.08
CA ASP A 103 19.51 10.58 2.69
C ASP A 103 20.34 9.61 1.82
N GLY A 104 21.67 9.54 2.05
CA GLY A 104 22.55 8.62 1.33
C GLY A 104 22.29 7.15 1.65
N ILE A 105 21.91 6.82 2.88
CA ILE A 105 21.52 5.46 3.27
C ILE A 105 20.23 5.07 2.53
N ILE A 106 19.24 5.95 2.53
CA ILE A 106 17.96 5.72 1.85
C ILE A 106 18.14 5.65 0.33
N ASP A 107 18.96 6.52 -0.27
CA ASP A 107 19.24 6.47 -1.72
C ASP A 107 19.88 5.13 -2.12
N LYS A 108 20.84 4.63 -1.33
CA LYS A 108 21.44 3.31 -1.56
C LYS A 108 20.41 2.18 -1.45
N LEU A 109 19.56 2.23 -0.43
CA LEU A 109 18.50 1.24 -0.22
C LEU A 109 17.55 1.21 -1.40
N VAL A 110 17.05 2.36 -1.84
CA VAL A 110 16.13 2.47 -2.98
C VAL A 110 16.78 1.92 -4.26
N ARG A 111 18.05 2.21 -4.50
CA ARG A 111 18.80 1.62 -5.64
C ARG A 111 18.89 0.11 -5.55
N GLN A 112 19.18 -0.44 -4.37
CA GLN A 112 19.23 -1.89 -4.17
C GLN A 112 17.87 -2.56 -4.42
N ILE A 113 16.77 -1.92 -3.99
CA ILE A 113 15.41 -2.38 -4.29
C ILE A 113 15.21 -2.42 -5.82
N PHE A 114 15.53 -1.33 -6.50
CA PHE A 114 15.37 -1.24 -7.96
C PHE A 114 16.23 -2.26 -8.72
N GLU A 115 17.47 -2.47 -8.34
CA GLU A 115 18.34 -3.49 -8.95
C GLU A 115 17.76 -4.89 -8.77
N ARG A 116 17.27 -5.22 -7.57
CA ARG A 116 16.63 -6.51 -7.31
C ARG A 116 15.35 -6.69 -8.11
N MET A 117 14.50 -5.66 -8.17
CA MET A 117 13.26 -5.72 -8.94
C MET A 117 13.53 -5.87 -10.44
N LYS A 118 14.52 -5.19 -10.99
CA LYS A 118 14.95 -5.35 -12.40
C LYS A 118 15.49 -6.76 -12.72
N ALA A 119 16.07 -7.43 -11.73
CA ALA A 119 16.60 -8.79 -11.89
C ALA A 119 15.50 -9.85 -11.94
N ILE A 120 14.29 -9.56 -11.50
CA ILE A 120 13.15 -10.49 -11.50
C ILE A 120 12.40 -10.35 -12.84
N PRO A 121 12.30 -11.38 -13.66
CA PRO A 121 11.48 -11.35 -14.87
C PRO A 121 10.00 -11.12 -14.53
N LYS A 122 9.28 -10.34 -15.35
CA LYS A 122 7.85 -10.06 -15.12
C LYS A 122 7.01 -11.33 -15.01
N SER A 123 7.38 -12.40 -15.73
CA SER A 123 6.74 -13.71 -15.62
C SER A 123 6.84 -14.35 -14.24
N ASP A 124 7.93 -14.05 -13.51
CA ASP A 124 8.26 -14.69 -12.23
C ASP A 124 8.05 -13.76 -11.02
N MET A 125 7.56 -12.54 -11.28
CA MET A 125 7.43 -11.52 -10.24
C MET A 125 6.40 -11.86 -9.16
N VAL A 126 5.34 -12.60 -9.50
CA VAL A 126 4.33 -13.01 -8.54
C VAL A 126 4.82 -14.24 -7.80
N ASN A 127 4.82 -14.19 -6.48
CA ASN A 127 5.21 -15.31 -5.64
C ASN A 127 4.46 -16.59 -6.03
N ILE A 128 5.16 -17.72 -6.11
CA ILE A 128 4.63 -19.04 -6.48
C ILE A 128 3.35 -19.36 -5.69
N ARG A 129 3.33 -19.06 -4.38
CA ARG A 129 2.15 -19.26 -3.52
C ARG A 129 0.90 -18.52 -4.01
N TYR A 130 1.06 -17.32 -4.58
CA TYR A 130 -0.08 -16.58 -5.15
C TYR A 130 -0.60 -17.23 -6.43
N ARG A 131 0.30 -17.76 -7.27
CA ARG A 131 -0.08 -18.49 -8.49
C ARG A 131 -0.81 -19.77 -8.13
N GLU A 132 -0.27 -20.56 -7.21
CA GLU A 132 -0.91 -21.79 -6.72
C GLU A 132 -2.31 -21.50 -6.15
N LYS A 133 -2.45 -20.50 -5.32
CA LYS A 133 -3.75 -20.09 -4.76
C LYS A 133 -4.74 -19.63 -5.83
N MET A 134 -4.28 -18.99 -6.90
CA MET A 134 -5.14 -18.61 -8.03
C MET A 134 -5.59 -19.82 -8.84
N GLU A 135 -4.71 -20.80 -9.08
CA GLU A 135 -5.08 -22.04 -9.76
C GLU A 135 -6.02 -22.91 -8.91
N GLU A 136 -5.84 -22.95 -7.59
CA GLU A 136 -6.78 -23.60 -6.65
C GLU A 136 -8.17 -22.95 -6.73
N ARG A 137 -8.26 -21.61 -6.66
CA ARG A 137 -9.52 -20.86 -6.77
C ARG A 137 -10.20 -21.09 -8.11
N LYS A 138 -9.43 -21.13 -9.20
CA LYS A 138 -9.93 -21.41 -10.55
C LYS A 138 -10.46 -22.83 -10.70
N SER A 139 -9.73 -23.80 -10.15
CA SER A 139 -10.14 -25.21 -10.15
C SER A 139 -11.42 -25.41 -9.32
N LEU A 140 -11.51 -24.81 -8.13
CA LEU A 140 -12.71 -24.83 -7.30
C LEU A 140 -13.92 -24.25 -8.03
N LEU A 141 -13.75 -23.08 -8.65
CA LEU A 141 -14.83 -22.44 -9.43
C LEU A 141 -15.30 -23.35 -10.58
N HIS A 142 -14.35 -24.01 -11.25
CA HIS A 142 -14.70 -24.92 -12.35
C HIS A 142 -15.49 -26.14 -11.86
N SER A 143 -15.09 -26.75 -10.74
CA SER A 143 -15.81 -27.91 -10.17
C SER A 143 -17.22 -27.53 -9.72
N VAL A 144 -17.37 -26.42 -8.95
CA VAL A 144 -18.69 -25.98 -8.48
C VAL A 144 -19.61 -25.58 -9.64
N ARG A 145 -19.07 -24.97 -10.70
CA ARG A 145 -19.86 -24.70 -11.93
C ARG A 145 -20.35 -25.97 -12.58
N ALA A 146 -19.52 -26.98 -12.69
CA ALA A 146 -19.91 -28.27 -13.28
C ALA A 146 -20.99 -28.95 -12.46
N GLU A 147 -20.88 -28.94 -11.14
CA GLU A 147 -21.88 -29.49 -10.21
C GLU A 147 -23.21 -28.72 -10.30
N TYR A 148 -23.18 -27.39 -10.31
CA TYR A 148 -24.37 -26.56 -10.49
C TYR A 148 -25.05 -26.84 -11.85
N SER A 149 -24.28 -26.90 -12.93
CA SER A 149 -24.83 -27.17 -14.27
C SER A 149 -25.51 -28.52 -14.34
N LYS A 150 -24.94 -29.55 -13.69
CA LYS A 150 -25.53 -30.88 -13.60
C LYS A 150 -26.82 -30.86 -12.79
N ALA A 151 -26.81 -30.24 -11.59
CA ALA A 151 -27.99 -30.16 -10.73
C ALA A 151 -29.12 -29.35 -11.40
N ALA A 152 -28.81 -28.30 -12.13
CA ALA A 152 -29.77 -27.53 -12.90
C ALA A 152 -30.42 -28.36 -14.03
N ALA A 153 -29.64 -29.17 -14.74
CA ALA A 153 -30.16 -30.06 -15.78
C ALA A 153 -31.06 -31.17 -15.17
N ASP A 154 -30.65 -31.72 -14.04
CA ASP A 154 -31.45 -32.73 -13.30
C ASP A 154 -32.78 -32.12 -12.84
N LEU A 155 -32.77 -30.90 -12.31
CA LEU A 155 -33.97 -30.17 -11.89
C LEU A 155 -34.94 -29.91 -13.06
N GLU A 156 -34.44 -29.49 -14.22
CA GLU A 156 -35.24 -29.30 -15.42
C GLU A 156 -35.87 -30.61 -15.90
N THR A 157 -35.14 -31.71 -15.81
CA THR A 157 -35.63 -33.05 -16.14
C THR A 157 -36.77 -33.45 -15.19
N LEU A 158 -36.59 -33.23 -13.89
CA LEU A 158 -37.61 -33.51 -12.85
C LEU A 158 -38.87 -32.65 -13.07
N LYS A 159 -38.69 -31.37 -13.39
CA LYS A 159 -39.86 -30.47 -13.72
C LYS A 159 -40.58 -30.95 -14.96
N GLY A 160 -39.87 -31.45 -15.96
CA GLY A 160 -40.45 -32.05 -17.15
C GLY A 160 -41.29 -33.29 -16.84
N GLU A 161 -40.83 -34.16 -15.93
CA GLU A 161 -41.55 -35.35 -15.48
C GLU A 161 -42.83 -34.99 -14.69
N VAL A 162 -42.82 -33.91 -13.88
CA VAL A 162 -44.01 -33.40 -13.18
C VAL A 162 -45.10 -32.97 -14.18
N ILE A 163 -44.74 -32.36 -15.28
CA ILE A 163 -45.73 -31.96 -16.32
C ILE A 163 -46.40 -33.21 -16.89
N LYS A 164 -45.70 -34.32 -17.07
CA LYS A 164 -46.23 -35.61 -17.49
C LYS A 164 -47.15 -36.20 -16.42
N THR A 165 -46.78 -36.10 -15.11
CA THR A 165 -47.59 -36.56 -13.98
C THR A 165 -48.95 -35.83 -13.91
N ILE A 166 -48.97 -34.52 -14.14
CA ILE A 166 -50.17 -33.70 -14.21
C ILE A 166 -51.11 -34.22 -15.30
N ARG A 167 -50.56 -34.80 -16.37
CA ARG A 167 -51.33 -35.45 -17.44
C ARG A 167 -51.78 -36.86 -17.14
N GLY A 168 -51.47 -37.39 -15.93
CA GLY A 168 -51.86 -38.75 -15.49
C GLY A 168 -50.92 -39.86 -15.96
N GLU A 169 -49.74 -39.53 -16.44
CA GLU A 169 -48.80 -40.49 -17.03
C GLU A 169 -47.73 -41.05 -16.00
N SER A 170 -47.57 -40.39 -14.83
CA SER A 170 -46.62 -40.80 -13.82
C SER A 170 -46.96 -40.28 -12.42
N THR A 171 -46.52 -40.96 -11.35
CA THR A 171 -46.65 -40.53 -9.93
C THR A 171 -45.28 -39.98 -9.49
N PHE A 172 -45.16 -38.69 -9.32
CA PHE A 172 -43.94 -38.04 -8.86
C PHE A 172 -44.11 -37.32 -7.54
N SER A 173 -43.15 -37.42 -6.63
CA SER A 173 -43.20 -36.76 -5.32
C SER A 173 -42.83 -35.31 -5.42
N LYS A 174 -43.67 -34.37 -4.92
CA LYS A 174 -43.37 -32.94 -4.79
C LYS A 174 -42.16 -32.67 -3.89
N GLU A 175 -41.90 -33.58 -2.95
CA GLU A 175 -40.79 -33.49 -2.01
C GLU A 175 -39.43 -33.62 -2.73
N LEU A 176 -39.33 -34.49 -3.73
CA LEU A 176 -38.11 -34.67 -4.53
C LEU A 176 -37.74 -33.40 -5.34
N ILE A 177 -38.74 -32.67 -5.82
CA ILE A 177 -38.51 -31.42 -6.56
C ILE A 177 -38.06 -30.34 -5.61
N ALA A 178 -38.69 -30.22 -4.43
CA ALA A 178 -38.25 -29.24 -3.42
C ALA A 178 -36.82 -29.51 -2.96
N GLU A 179 -36.43 -30.78 -2.81
CA GLU A 179 -35.07 -31.16 -2.48
C GLU A 179 -34.08 -30.81 -3.60
N ALA A 180 -34.43 -31.03 -4.86
CA ALA A 180 -33.62 -30.69 -6.01
C ALA A 180 -33.50 -29.16 -6.18
N GLU A 181 -34.58 -28.39 -5.91
CA GLU A 181 -34.54 -26.92 -5.91
C GLU A 181 -33.63 -26.37 -4.81
N ALA A 182 -33.74 -26.90 -3.59
CA ALA A 182 -32.86 -26.53 -2.48
C ALA A 182 -31.39 -26.83 -2.79
N LYS A 183 -31.11 -27.98 -3.40
CA LYS A 183 -29.75 -28.36 -3.84
C LYS A 183 -29.21 -27.42 -4.93
N CYS A 184 -30.02 -27.04 -5.89
CA CYS A 184 -29.65 -26.07 -6.92
C CYS A 184 -29.33 -24.70 -6.32
N GLN A 185 -30.14 -24.26 -5.36
CA GLN A 185 -29.91 -23.00 -4.67
C GLN A 185 -28.62 -22.99 -3.88
N GLU A 186 -28.34 -24.04 -3.11
CA GLU A 186 -27.08 -24.21 -2.37
C GLU A 186 -25.86 -24.15 -3.31
N LEU A 187 -25.91 -24.86 -4.42
CA LEU A 187 -24.83 -24.88 -5.41
C LEU A 187 -24.68 -23.54 -6.12
N GLN A 188 -25.77 -22.80 -6.33
CA GLN A 188 -25.70 -21.45 -6.88
C GLN A 188 -24.98 -20.49 -5.92
N GLU A 189 -25.31 -20.50 -4.63
CA GLU A 189 -24.65 -19.69 -3.60
C GLU A 189 -23.16 -20.05 -3.49
N ASN A 190 -22.82 -21.33 -3.54
CA ASN A 190 -21.43 -21.78 -3.57
C ASN A 190 -20.68 -21.31 -4.82
N MET A 191 -21.33 -21.34 -5.98
CA MET A 191 -20.75 -20.85 -7.22
C MET A 191 -20.51 -19.34 -7.19
N GLU A 192 -21.46 -18.55 -6.68
CA GLU A 192 -21.33 -17.10 -6.52
C GLU A 192 -20.18 -16.76 -5.56
N THR A 193 -20.06 -17.50 -4.45
CA THR A 193 -18.97 -17.34 -3.48
C THR A 193 -17.61 -17.67 -4.12
N ALA A 194 -17.51 -18.78 -4.84
CA ALA A 194 -16.29 -19.19 -5.52
C ALA A 194 -15.91 -18.19 -6.65
N GLN A 195 -16.91 -17.67 -7.37
CA GLN A 195 -16.70 -16.64 -8.40
C GLN A 195 -16.16 -15.34 -7.77
N ALA A 196 -16.77 -14.86 -6.68
CA ALA A 196 -16.33 -13.66 -5.98
C ALA A 196 -14.88 -13.81 -5.48
N ALA A 197 -14.53 -14.96 -4.91
CA ALA A 197 -13.17 -15.25 -4.46
C ALA A 197 -12.14 -15.30 -5.61
N TYR A 198 -12.53 -15.80 -6.77
CA TYR A 198 -11.69 -15.79 -7.97
C TYR A 198 -11.48 -14.39 -8.52
N ASP A 199 -12.56 -13.58 -8.61
CA ASP A 199 -12.51 -12.22 -9.13
C ASP A 199 -11.72 -11.29 -8.20
N GLU A 200 -11.84 -11.46 -6.88
CA GLU A 200 -10.99 -10.79 -5.91
C GLU A 200 -9.51 -11.10 -6.14
N GLY A 201 -9.16 -12.37 -6.27
CA GLY A 201 -7.78 -12.78 -6.56
C GLY A 201 -7.25 -12.20 -7.88
N LYS A 202 -8.09 -12.14 -8.92
CA LYS A 202 -7.74 -11.53 -10.20
C LYS A 202 -7.48 -10.03 -10.07
N THR A 203 -8.27 -9.33 -9.25
CA THR A 203 -8.10 -7.90 -8.97
C THR A 203 -6.78 -7.65 -8.23
N VAL A 204 -6.47 -8.46 -7.23
CA VAL A 204 -5.19 -8.39 -6.50
C VAL A 204 -4.01 -8.62 -7.46
N LEU A 205 -4.10 -9.63 -8.33
CA LEU A 205 -3.04 -9.91 -9.32
C LEU A 205 -2.85 -8.74 -10.31
N ALA A 206 -3.93 -8.12 -10.75
CA ALA A 206 -3.86 -6.94 -11.62
C ALA A 206 -3.18 -5.75 -10.90
N SER A 207 -3.51 -5.54 -9.60
CA SER A 207 -2.88 -4.52 -8.78
C SER A 207 -1.37 -4.77 -8.60
N LEU A 208 -0.96 -6.02 -8.34
CA LEU A 208 0.46 -6.38 -8.23
C LEU A 208 1.23 -6.15 -9.54
N ASN A 209 0.60 -6.47 -10.68
CA ASN A 209 1.20 -6.19 -11.99
C ASN A 209 1.41 -4.68 -12.21
N ALA A 210 0.42 -3.86 -11.86
CA ALA A 210 0.52 -2.42 -11.97
C ALA A 210 1.62 -1.85 -11.05
N GLN A 211 1.69 -2.31 -9.81
CA GLN A 211 2.75 -1.91 -8.87
C GLN A 211 4.15 -2.28 -9.37
N TYR A 212 4.30 -3.46 -9.96
CA TYR A 212 5.57 -3.85 -10.57
C TYR A 212 5.98 -2.92 -11.71
N ASP A 213 5.05 -2.63 -12.62
CA ASP A 213 5.31 -1.75 -13.76
C ASP A 213 5.69 -0.33 -13.28
N ASP A 214 5.03 0.17 -12.24
CA ASP A 214 5.38 1.44 -11.61
C ASP A 214 6.80 1.42 -11.02
N ILE A 215 7.16 0.37 -10.27
CA ILE A 215 8.50 0.23 -9.67
C ILE A 215 9.58 0.20 -10.76
N ILE A 216 9.36 -0.56 -11.83
CA ILE A 216 10.32 -0.63 -12.94
C ILE A 216 10.44 0.73 -13.64
N SER A 217 9.34 1.43 -13.88
CA SER A 217 9.34 2.78 -14.44
C SER A 217 10.12 3.76 -13.56
N TRP A 218 9.91 3.72 -12.25
CA TRP A 218 10.68 4.55 -11.30
C TRP A 218 12.15 4.18 -11.30
N ALA A 219 12.47 2.89 -11.37
CA ALA A 219 13.83 2.39 -11.40
C ALA A 219 14.62 2.85 -12.63
N GLU A 220 13.96 2.98 -13.78
CA GLU A 220 14.57 3.49 -15.01
C GLU A 220 14.86 5.00 -14.93
N MET A 221 13.96 5.75 -14.30
CA MET A 221 14.07 7.21 -14.24
C MET A 221 14.90 7.71 -13.06
N TYR A 222 15.07 6.92 -12.00
CA TYR A 222 15.58 7.39 -10.70
C TYR A 222 16.96 8.07 -10.80
N ASP A 223 17.88 7.54 -11.58
CA ASP A 223 19.24 8.06 -11.66
C ASP A 223 19.31 9.43 -12.31
N THR A 224 18.50 9.66 -13.32
CA THR A 224 18.43 10.93 -14.08
C THR A 224 17.41 11.91 -13.51
N ALA A 225 16.60 11.48 -12.55
CA ALA A 225 15.53 12.27 -11.98
C ALA A 225 16.03 13.46 -11.17
N SER A 226 15.28 14.57 -11.20
CA SER A 226 15.51 15.71 -10.31
C SER A 226 15.31 15.30 -8.84
N MET A 227 15.86 16.09 -7.91
CA MET A 227 15.68 15.83 -6.48
C MET A 227 14.19 15.80 -6.08
N GLU A 228 13.36 16.61 -6.72
CA GLU A 228 11.91 16.62 -6.48
C GLU A 228 11.25 15.32 -6.93
N ALA A 229 11.59 14.82 -8.11
CA ALA A 229 11.12 13.55 -8.62
C ALA A 229 11.61 12.37 -7.74
N LYS A 230 12.87 12.38 -7.32
CA LYS A 230 13.41 11.38 -6.36
C LYS A 230 12.63 11.35 -5.06
N LYS A 231 12.26 12.50 -4.50
CA LYS A 231 11.41 12.59 -3.30
C LYS A 231 10.05 11.97 -3.52
N MET A 232 9.43 12.23 -4.67
CA MET A 232 8.13 11.62 -5.00
C MET A 232 8.23 10.10 -5.06
N ILE A 233 9.23 9.58 -5.76
CA ILE A 233 9.49 8.14 -5.87
C ILE A 233 9.73 7.53 -4.48
N VAL A 234 10.56 8.14 -3.65
CA VAL A 234 10.82 7.67 -2.28
C VAL A 234 9.54 7.64 -1.44
N ASN A 235 8.68 8.65 -1.54
CA ASN A 235 7.39 8.66 -0.81
C ASN A 235 6.39 7.64 -1.36
N CYS A 236 6.45 7.30 -2.64
CA CYS A 236 5.64 6.20 -3.20
C CYS A 236 6.11 4.84 -2.66
N LEU A 237 7.42 4.65 -2.47
CA LEU A 237 7.99 3.40 -1.97
C LEU A 237 7.93 3.28 -0.44
N ILE A 238 8.25 4.36 0.28
CA ILE A 238 8.49 4.35 1.72
C ILE A 238 7.39 5.14 2.43
N LYS A 239 6.63 4.45 3.27
CA LYS A 239 5.58 5.02 4.11
C LYS A 239 6.16 5.79 5.29
N ARG A 240 7.13 5.19 5.98
CA ARG A 240 7.69 5.71 7.22
C ARG A 240 9.13 5.25 7.41
N VAL A 241 9.96 6.14 7.94
CA VAL A 241 11.33 5.84 8.36
C VAL A 241 11.47 6.26 9.82
N ASP A 242 11.66 5.29 10.71
CA ASP A 242 12.00 5.52 12.11
C ASP A 242 13.51 5.44 12.29
N VAL A 243 14.08 6.54 12.78
CA VAL A 243 15.55 6.69 12.92
C VAL A 243 15.93 6.55 14.38
N TYR A 244 16.79 5.59 14.66
CA TYR A 244 17.39 5.33 15.96
C TYR A 244 18.82 5.88 16.04
N ARG A 245 19.47 5.71 17.19
CA ARG A 245 20.88 6.10 17.36
C ARG A 245 21.77 5.38 16.33
N ASP A 246 22.85 6.04 15.98
CA ASP A 246 23.86 5.49 15.04
C ASP A 246 23.32 5.15 13.65
N TYR A 247 22.25 5.86 13.23
CA TYR A 247 21.58 5.68 11.94
C TYR A 247 20.98 4.28 11.73
N LYS A 248 20.61 3.58 12.81
CA LYS A 248 19.78 2.38 12.68
C LYS A 248 18.39 2.81 12.24
N LEU A 249 17.86 2.12 11.25
CA LEU A 249 16.59 2.48 10.62
C LEU A 249 15.58 1.33 10.76
N HIS A 250 14.33 1.69 10.99
CA HIS A 250 13.20 0.83 10.72
C HIS A 250 12.37 1.51 9.64
N ILE A 251 12.04 0.78 8.58
CA ILE A 251 11.41 1.35 7.39
C ILE A 251 10.15 0.57 7.08
N ASP A 252 9.03 1.28 7.09
CA ASP A 252 7.76 0.78 6.62
C ASP A 252 7.59 1.16 5.14
N PHE A 253 7.31 0.19 4.31
CA PHE A 253 7.07 0.41 2.89
C PHE A 253 5.58 0.55 2.57
N ASN A 254 5.26 1.26 1.49
CA ASN A 254 3.91 1.32 0.92
C ASN A 254 3.60 0.07 0.08
N ILE A 255 4.62 -0.67 -0.30
CA ILE A 255 4.56 -1.84 -1.14
C ILE A 255 4.93 -3.05 -0.29
N ASP A 256 4.10 -4.07 -0.33
CA ASP A 256 4.40 -5.35 0.30
C ASP A 256 5.30 -6.18 -0.63
N PHE A 257 6.60 -6.12 -0.36
CA PHE A 257 7.60 -6.85 -1.15
C PHE A 257 7.57 -8.36 -0.94
N GLU A 258 6.89 -8.88 0.09
CA GLU A 258 6.72 -10.32 0.29
C GLU A 258 5.83 -10.95 -0.79
N GLN A 259 5.00 -10.15 -1.43
CA GLN A 259 4.14 -10.59 -2.53
C GLN A 259 4.93 -10.82 -3.84
N PHE A 260 6.13 -10.25 -3.93
CA PHE A 260 7.03 -10.46 -5.07
C PHE A 260 8.01 -11.61 -4.79
N CYS A 261 8.42 -12.29 -5.85
CA CYS A 261 9.34 -13.43 -5.73
C CYS A 261 10.63 -13.08 -4.99
N GLY A 262 10.91 -13.85 -3.95
CA GLY A 262 12.20 -13.83 -3.26
C GLY A 262 12.27 -12.95 -2.03
N GLY A 263 11.18 -12.30 -1.60
CA GLY A 263 11.23 -11.39 -0.43
C GLY A 263 12.48 -10.51 -0.47
N LEU A 264 12.38 -9.22 -0.35
CA LEU A 264 13.62 -8.43 -0.29
C LEU A 264 14.26 -8.64 1.09
N ASP A 265 15.18 -9.60 1.21
CA ASP A 265 16.12 -9.64 2.32
C ASP A 265 17.00 -8.37 2.26
N ILE A 266 16.42 -7.28 2.76
CA ILE A 266 17.12 -6.01 2.86
C ILE A 266 17.89 -6.07 4.16
N VAL A 267 19.15 -6.53 4.07
CA VAL A 267 20.10 -6.39 5.16
C VAL A 267 20.45 -4.90 5.26
N THR A 268 19.85 -4.22 6.24
CA THR A 268 20.16 -2.83 6.64
C THR A 268 21.40 -2.79 7.51
#